data_e5793dcc7522670d6ef8951d81e3e509
#
_entry.id   e5793dcc7522670d6ef8951d81e3e509
#
_cell.length_a   1.000
_cell.length_b   1.000
_cell.length_c   1.000
_cell.angle_alpha   90.00
_cell.angle_beta   90.00
_cell.angle_gamma   90.00
#
_symmetry.space_group_name_H-M   'P 1'
#
loop_
_entity.id
_entity.type
_entity.pdbx_description
1 polymer ?
#
loop_
_entity_poly.entity_id
_entity_poly.type
_entity_poly.pdbx_seq_one_letter_code
_entity_poly.pdbx_strand_id
1 'polypeptide(L)'
;LLIFAIVPALSLSKDKIILFATHVVSDIECIADQVILLKNGTIVTSGTPTELIESMQGKVGEIECSLSDVTYLQKKYKAGNVRQRKTGLVLRIVGDELPKEATPVSDNIDLEDVYLYYFG
;
A
#
# COMPACT_ATOMS: atom_id res chain seq x y z
N LEU A 1 -3.59 14.06 2.20
CA LEU A 1 -3.07 12.81 1.62
C LEU A 1 -1.71 13.05 1.00
N LEU A 2 -0.71 13.21 1.84
CA LEU A 2 0.64 13.43 1.36
C LEU A 2 1.56 12.33 1.87
N ILE A 3 2.35 11.80 0.94
CA ILE A 3 3.46 10.91 1.25
C ILE A 3 4.73 11.73 1.09
N PHE A 4 5.53 11.80 2.15
CA PHE A 4 6.86 12.37 2.07
C PHE A 4 7.87 11.25 1.97
N ALA A 5 8.69 11.29 0.94
CA ALA A 5 9.76 10.33 0.75
C ALA A 5 11.10 11.05 0.82
N ILE A 6 12.00 10.52 1.62
CA ILE A 6 13.37 11.00 1.68
C ILE A 6 14.19 10.16 0.72
N VAL A 7 14.70 10.79 -0.33
CA VAL A 7 15.48 10.13 -1.36
C VAL A 7 16.90 10.65 -1.30
N PRO A 8 17.92 9.79 -1.20
CA PRO A 8 19.29 10.25 -1.35
C PRO A 8 19.45 10.83 -2.74
N ALA A 9 20.23 11.90 -2.86
CA ALA A 9 20.50 12.51 -4.15
C ALA A 9 21.25 11.51 -5.03
N LEU A 10 20.56 10.98 -6.02
CA LEU A 10 20.97 9.80 -6.79
C LEU A 10 22.29 9.89 -7.53
N SER A 11 22.93 11.01 -7.63
CA SER A 11 24.18 11.09 -8.38
C SER A 11 25.02 12.32 -8.06
N LEU A 12 24.53 13.22 -7.22
CA LEU A 12 25.17 14.53 -7.13
C LEU A 12 25.85 14.81 -5.81
N SER A 13 25.44 14.17 -4.72
CA SER A 13 26.08 14.34 -3.42
C SER A 13 25.49 13.40 -2.40
N LYS A 14 26.32 12.69 -1.67
CA LYS A 14 25.91 11.82 -0.56
C LYS A 14 25.33 12.59 0.62
N ASP A 15 25.47 13.93 0.60
CA ASP A 15 25.08 14.79 1.72
C ASP A 15 23.74 15.50 1.52
N LYS A 16 23.05 15.24 0.40
CA LYS A 16 21.77 15.89 0.10
C LYS A 16 20.60 14.94 0.28
N ILE A 17 19.59 15.43 1.00
CA ILE A 17 18.32 14.75 1.18
C ILE A 17 17.31 15.46 0.31
N ILE A 18 16.60 14.69 -0.53
CA ILE A 18 15.51 15.21 -1.35
C ILE A 18 14.20 14.73 -0.75
N LEU A 19 13.31 15.68 -0.46
CA LEU A 19 12.01 15.39 0.10
C LEU A 19 10.95 15.56 -1.00
N PHE A 20 10.25 14.47 -1.31
CA PHE A 20 9.13 14.49 -2.25
C PHE A 20 7.80 14.42 -1.53
N ALA A 21 6.85 15.24 -1.98
CA ALA A 21 5.45 15.10 -1.61
C ALA A 21 4.72 14.57 -2.84
N THR A 22 4.11 13.40 -2.75
CA THR A 22 3.49 12.75 -3.90
C THR A 22 2.29 11.91 -3.50
N HIS A 23 1.37 11.74 -4.45
CA HIS A 23 0.26 10.79 -4.34
C HIS A 23 0.55 9.49 -5.10
N VAL A 24 1.68 9.43 -5.82
CA VAL A 24 2.02 8.27 -6.65
C VAL A 24 2.99 7.39 -5.87
N VAL A 25 2.45 6.42 -5.18
CA VAL A 25 3.19 5.55 -4.26
C VAL A 25 4.23 4.71 -4.98
N SER A 26 3.89 4.17 -6.15
CA SER A 26 4.79 3.31 -6.91
C SER A 26 6.07 4.01 -7.36
N ASP A 27 6.02 5.32 -7.58
CA ASP A 27 7.19 6.08 -8.02
C ASP A 27 8.27 6.17 -6.95
N ILE A 28 7.88 6.17 -5.68
CA ILE A 28 8.83 6.34 -4.57
C ILE A 28 9.34 5.02 -4.02
N GLU A 29 8.66 3.92 -4.26
CA GLU A 29 9.04 2.62 -3.72
C GLU A 29 10.45 2.19 -4.14
N CYS A 30 10.83 2.51 -5.36
CA CYS A 30 12.13 2.13 -5.91
C CYS A 30 13.27 3.08 -5.54
N ILE A 31 12.97 4.31 -5.14
CA ILE A 31 13.98 5.36 -4.98
C ILE A 31 14.09 5.93 -3.57
N ALA A 32 13.10 5.71 -2.73
CA ALA A 32 13.08 6.28 -1.37
C ALA A 32 13.85 5.42 -0.39
N ASP A 33 14.66 6.05 0.46
CA ASP A 33 15.27 5.38 1.61
C ASP A 33 14.37 5.42 2.82
N GLN A 34 13.62 6.51 2.97
CA GLN A 34 12.69 6.70 4.07
C GLN A 34 11.37 7.21 3.54
N VAL A 35 10.29 6.71 4.09
CA VAL A 35 8.93 7.12 3.75
C VAL A 35 8.25 7.58 5.03
N ILE A 36 7.60 8.74 4.95
CA ILE A 36 6.80 9.29 6.04
C ILE A 36 5.39 9.49 5.50
N LEU A 37 4.42 8.84 6.12
CA LEU A 37 3.02 9.00 5.74
C LEU A 37 2.33 9.99 6.68
N LEU A 38 1.74 11.03 6.09
CA LEU A 38 1.03 12.07 6.84
C LEU A 38 -0.46 12.01 6.54
N LYS A 39 -1.24 12.16 7.60
CA LYS A 39 -2.69 12.29 7.50
C LYS A 39 -3.15 13.43 8.41
N ASN A 40 -3.81 14.43 7.82
CA ASN A 40 -4.29 15.60 8.56
C ASN A 40 -3.20 16.30 9.40
N GLY A 41 -1.99 16.40 8.83
CA GLY A 41 -0.87 17.04 9.51
C GLY A 41 -0.17 16.19 10.55
N THR A 42 -0.57 14.93 10.70
CA THR A 42 0.01 14.02 11.69
C THR A 42 0.71 12.86 10.99
N ILE A 43 1.88 12.49 11.49
CA ILE A 43 2.59 11.32 11.00
C ILE A 43 1.85 10.07 11.49
N VAL A 44 1.37 9.23 10.56
CA VAL A 44 0.71 7.98 10.91
C VAL A 44 1.67 6.81 10.91
N THR A 45 2.71 6.85 10.07
CA THR A 45 3.79 5.87 10.09
C THR A 45 4.99 6.41 9.34
N SER A 46 6.16 5.85 9.63
CA SER A 46 7.39 6.15 8.91
C SER A 46 8.33 4.96 8.98
N GLY A 47 9.26 4.88 8.04
CA GLY A 47 10.26 3.82 7.99
C GLY A 47 10.80 3.67 6.59
N THR A 48 11.67 2.66 6.42
CA THR A 48 12.09 2.29 5.07
C THR A 48 10.94 1.61 4.34
N PRO A 49 10.93 1.63 3.00
CA PRO A 49 9.91 0.88 2.26
C PRO A 49 9.81 -0.58 2.69
N THR A 50 10.96 -1.23 2.91
CA THR A 50 11.00 -2.63 3.35
C THR A 50 10.33 -2.82 4.71
N GLU A 51 10.63 -1.95 5.67
CA GLU A 51 10.03 -2.03 7.01
C GLU A 51 8.51 -1.86 6.97
N LEU A 52 8.04 -0.91 6.17
CA LEU A 52 6.60 -0.65 6.03
C LEU A 52 5.89 -1.82 5.36
N ILE A 53 6.49 -2.39 4.33
CA ILE A 53 5.94 -3.55 3.63
C ILE A 53 5.90 -4.77 4.56
N GLU A 54 6.97 -5.02 5.31
CA GLU A 54 7.01 -6.12 6.27
C GLU A 54 5.95 -5.99 7.37
N SER A 55 5.63 -4.76 7.77
CA SER A 55 4.59 -4.52 8.77
C SER A 55 3.21 -4.95 8.31
N MET A 56 3.02 -5.15 7.00
CA MET A 56 1.74 -5.54 6.42
C MET A 56 1.54 -7.05 6.35
N GLN A 57 2.48 -7.86 6.81
CA GLN A 57 2.33 -9.31 6.82
C GLN A 57 1.09 -9.72 7.64
N GLY A 58 0.25 -10.56 7.03
CA GLY A 58 -1.01 -10.97 7.66
C GLY A 58 -2.16 -9.98 7.51
N LYS A 59 -1.93 -8.84 6.87
CA LYS A 59 -2.94 -7.78 6.71
C LYS A 59 -3.41 -7.59 5.28
N VAL A 60 -2.87 -8.34 4.33
CA VAL A 60 -3.22 -8.24 2.91
C VAL A 60 -3.78 -9.57 2.44
N GLY A 61 -4.88 -9.52 1.72
CA GLY A 61 -5.50 -10.71 1.16
C GLY A 61 -6.21 -10.43 -0.16
N GLU A 62 -6.63 -11.49 -0.81
CA GLU A 62 -7.37 -11.42 -2.06
C GLU A 62 -8.64 -12.24 -1.97
N ILE A 63 -9.75 -11.68 -2.47
CA ILE A 63 -11.05 -12.34 -2.50
C ILE A 63 -11.47 -12.55 -3.96
N GLU A 64 -11.81 -13.79 -4.32
CA GLU A 64 -12.47 -14.05 -5.60
C GLU A 64 -13.93 -13.62 -5.48
N CYS A 65 -14.41 -12.88 -6.45
CA CYS A 65 -15.77 -12.34 -6.43
C CYS A 65 -16.33 -12.15 -7.83
N SER A 66 -17.65 -11.95 -7.90
CA SER A 66 -18.30 -11.55 -9.14
C SER A 66 -18.30 -10.02 -9.24
N LEU A 67 -18.59 -9.52 -10.44
CA LEU A 67 -18.69 -8.09 -10.67
C LEU A 67 -19.73 -7.42 -9.75
N SER A 68 -20.83 -8.12 -9.48
CA SER A 68 -21.87 -7.60 -8.58
C SER A 68 -21.42 -7.49 -7.13
N ASP A 69 -20.45 -8.30 -6.71
CA ASP A 69 -19.95 -8.29 -5.33
C ASP A 69 -18.88 -7.23 -5.07
N VAL A 70 -18.22 -6.73 -6.12
CA VAL A 70 -17.11 -5.79 -5.98
C VAL A 70 -17.52 -4.54 -5.20
N THR A 71 -18.64 -3.93 -5.55
CA THR A 71 -19.10 -2.71 -4.90
C THR A 71 -19.40 -2.93 -3.41
N TYR A 72 -20.03 -4.04 -3.09
CA TYR A 72 -20.31 -4.41 -1.71
C TYR A 72 -19.02 -4.60 -0.90
N LEU A 73 -18.07 -5.35 -1.46
CA LEU A 73 -16.80 -5.63 -0.79
C LEU A 73 -15.95 -4.38 -0.63
N GLN A 74 -15.98 -3.48 -1.61
CA GLN A 74 -15.25 -2.21 -1.54
C GLN A 74 -15.79 -1.28 -0.44
N LYS A 75 -17.06 -1.41 -0.11
CA LYS A 75 -17.65 -0.66 1.01
C LYS A 75 -17.36 -1.30 2.36
N LYS A 76 -17.26 -2.63 2.38
CA LYS A 76 -17.05 -3.37 3.63
C LYS A 76 -15.60 -3.40 4.07
N TYR A 77 -14.67 -3.46 3.13
CA TYR A 77 -13.24 -3.57 3.39
C TYR A 77 -12.47 -2.45 2.70
N LYS A 78 -11.26 -2.18 3.19
CA LYS A 78 -10.31 -1.33 2.49
C LYS A 78 -9.80 -2.11 1.27
N ALA A 79 -10.30 -1.76 0.12
CA ALA A 79 -10.09 -2.53 -1.10
C ALA A 79 -9.22 -1.75 -2.08
N GLY A 80 -8.28 -2.45 -2.68
CA GLY A 80 -7.40 -1.92 -3.70
C GLY A 80 -7.83 -2.34 -5.09
N ASN A 81 -6.88 -2.84 -5.87
CA ASN A 81 -7.09 -3.19 -7.27
C ASN A 81 -7.99 -4.40 -7.46
N VAL A 82 -8.81 -4.33 -8.50
CA VAL A 82 -9.57 -5.46 -9.00
C VAL A 82 -8.84 -6.02 -10.22
N ARG A 83 -8.56 -7.32 -10.23
CA ARG A 83 -7.92 -7.98 -11.36
C ARG A 83 -8.82 -9.04 -11.93
N GLN A 84 -8.80 -9.17 -13.26
CA GLN A 84 -9.52 -10.22 -13.94
C GLN A 84 -8.65 -11.48 -14.06
N ARG A 85 -9.20 -12.61 -13.65
CA ARG A 85 -8.58 -13.93 -13.82
C ARG A 85 -9.53 -14.84 -14.58
N LYS A 86 -9.05 -16.01 -14.99
CA LYS A 86 -9.85 -16.97 -15.76
C LYS A 86 -11.15 -17.37 -15.06
N THR A 87 -11.15 -17.42 -13.73
CA THR A 87 -12.27 -17.86 -12.92
C THR A 87 -13.16 -16.72 -12.42
N GLY A 88 -12.85 -15.47 -12.75
CA GLY A 88 -13.63 -14.32 -12.31
C GLY A 88 -12.75 -13.15 -11.92
N LEU A 89 -13.24 -12.33 -11.01
CA LEU A 89 -12.51 -11.16 -10.52
C LEU A 89 -11.85 -11.47 -9.19
N VAL A 90 -10.70 -10.85 -8.95
CA VAL A 90 -9.99 -10.92 -7.66
C VAL A 90 -9.83 -9.51 -7.13
N LEU A 91 -10.35 -9.28 -5.93
CA LEU A 91 -10.27 -8.01 -5.24
C LEU A 91 -9.21 -8.09 -4.14
N ARG A 92 -8.27 -7.15 -4.15
CA ARG A 92 -7.26 -7.04 -3.11
C ARG A 92 -7.79 -6.22 -1.95
N ILE A 93 -7.66 -6.73 -0.75
CA ILE A 93 -8.13 -6.06 0.46
C ILE A 93 -7.02 -5.99 1.50
N VAL A 94 -7.08 -4.99 2.37
CA VAL A 94 -6.18 -4.85 3.51
C VAL A 94 -6.97 -4.60 4.78
N GLY A 95 -6.44 -5.03 5.92
CA GLY A 95 -7.05 -4.80 7.21
C GLY A 95 -6.39 -5.61 8.31
N ASP A 96 -6.69 -5.28 9.55
CA ASP A 96 -6.14 -5.98 10.71
C ASP A 96 -6.65 -7.42 10.79
N GLU A 97 -7.88 -7.65 10.36
CA GLU A 97 -8.49 -8.97 10.30
C GLU A 97 -8.99 -9.24 8.90
N LEU A 98 -8.48 -10.29 8.30
CA LEU A 98 -8.94 -10.72 6.97
C LEU A 98 -10.11 -11.69 7.12
N PRO A 99 -11.14 -11.57 6.24
CA PRO A 99 -12.23 -12.53 6.26
C PRO A 99 -11.76 -13.92 5.85
N LYS A 100 -12.54 -14.94 6.23
CA LYS A 100 -12.19 -16.33 5.92
C LYS A 100 -12.11 -16.61 4.41
N GLU A 101 -12.88 -15.85 3.63
CA GLU A 101 -12.93 -16.00 2.17
C GLU A 101 -11.68 -15.45 1.50
N ALA A 102 -10.89 -14.64 2.20
CA ALA A 102 -9.69 -14.06 1.64
C ALA A 102 -8.52 -15.03 1.70
N THR A 103 -7.77 -15.07 0.60
CA THR A 103 -6.49 -15.77 0.55
C THR A 103 -5.40 -14.82 0.98
N PRO A 104 -4.65 -15.13 2.04
CA PRO A 104 -3.57 -14.24 2.48
C PRO A 104 -2.49 -14.05 1.40
N VAL A 105 -1.98 -12.83 1.31
CA VAL A 105 -0.89 -12.47 0.40
C VAL A 105 0.34 -12.20 1.23
N SER A 106 1.48 -12.79 0.86
CA SER A 106 2.72 -12.62 1.60
C SER A 106 3.92 -12.22 0.75
N ASP A 107 3.86 -12.43 -0.57
CA ASP A 107 5.02 -12.31 -1.44
C ASP A 107 5.01 -11.10 -2.37
N ASN A 108 3.90 -10.44 -2.55
CA ASN A 108 3.81 -9.27 -3.44
C ASN A 108 3.15 -8.06 -2.78
N ILE A 109 3.37 -7.91 -1.49
CA ILE A 109 2.94 -6.73 -0.74
C ILE A 109 3.82 -5.55 -1.16
N ASP A 110 3.21 -4.39 -1.36
CA ASP A 110 3.90 -3.18 -1.77
C ASP A 110 3.45 -1.95 -0.96
N LEU A 111 4.02 -0.79 -1.27
CA LEU A 111 3.67 0.45 -0.57
C LEU A 111 2.23 0.90 -0.84
N GLU A 112 1.61 0.49 -1.94
CA GLU A 112 0.20 0.78 -2.17
C GLU A 112 -0.68 0.10 -1.13
N ASP A 113 -0.32 -1.10 -0.70
CA ASP A 113 -1.02 -1.81 0.37
C ASP A 113 -0.89 -1.07 1.69
N VAL A 114 0.30 -0.55 1.99
CA VAL A 114 0.55 0.27 3.19
C VAL A 114 -0.32 1.53 3.14
N TYR A 115 -0.31 2.22 2.01
CA TYR A 115 -1.12 3.41 1.80
C TYR A 115 -2.61 3.12 2.00
N LEU A 116 -3.09 2.04 1.42
CA LEU A 116 -4.49 1.64 1.52
C LEU A 116 -4.89 1.33 2.98
N TYR A 117 -4.00 0.71 3.71
CA TYR A 117 -4.23 0.38 5.12
C TYR A 117 -4.46 1.65 5.97
N TYR A 118 -3.65 2.69 5.76
CA TYR A 118 -3.73 3.91 6.56
C TYR A 118 -4.75 4.92 6.03
N PHE A 119 -5.01 4.94 4.74
CA PHE A 119 -5.81 5.98 4.07
C PHE A 119 -7.07 5.45 3.37
N GLY A 120 -7.19 4.18 3.22
CA GLY A 120 -8.34 3.55 2.57
C GLY A 120 -9.66 3.63 3.32
#